data_5281dddb952732dcc52157e4f0019066
#
_entry.id   5281dddb952732dcc52157e4f0019066
#
_cell.length_a   1.000
_cell.length_b   1.000
_cell.length_c   1.000
_cell.angle_alpha   90.00
_cell.angle_beta   90.00
_cell.angle_gamma   90.00
#
_symmetry.space_group_name_H-M   'P 1'
#
loop_
_entity.id
_entity.type
_entity.pdbx_description
1 polymer ?
#
loop_
_entity_poly.entity_id
_entity_poly.type
_entity_poly.pdbx_seq_one_letter_code
_entity_poly.pdbx_strand_id
1 'polypeptide(L)'
;MSKKEKDLKKKDEKLEKDIDKTEKKDAETVEAQADNADADNTASDAEAAGDTYNDKSDNKKKDPRDAVIDELQDRVKRQMAEFDNYRKRTDKEKSAMFEMGASDVIKKLLPIVDNFERGFKAITDEEKETPFAKGMDMVYKQTMKMLEDLEVKAIEAVGLEFNPDVHNAVMHVEDDSVGEGIVVEEFEKGYTYRDTVIRHSMVKVAN
;
A
#
# COMPACT_ATOMS: atom_id res chain seq x y z
N MET A 1 3.74 -40.63 -31.56
CA MET A 1 3.41 -40.23 -30.17
C MET A 1 3.44 -41.45 -29.28
N SER A 2 4.34 -41.44 -28.33
CA SER A 2 4.53 -42.51 -27.36
C SER A 2 3.33 -42.60 -26.36
N LYS A 3 3.04 -43.83 -25.89
CA LYS A 3 1.97 -44.06 -24.91
C LYS A 3 2.11 -43.14 -23.66
N LYS A 4 3.34 -42.79 -23.26
CA LYS A 4 3.65 -41.86 -22.20
C LYS A 4 3.21 -40.41 -22.47
N GLU A 5 3.28 -39.92 -23.69
CA GLU A 5 2.82 -38.59 -24.06
C GLU A 5 1.30 -38.43 -24.02
N LYS A 6 0.58 -39.51 -24.33
CA LYS A 6 -0.89 -39.50 -24.25
C LYS A 6 -1.38 -39.54 -22.82
N ASP A 7 -0.66 -40.20 -21.91
CA ASP A 7 -1.01 -40.27 -20.49
C ASP A 7 -0.68 -38.93 -19.75
N LEU A 8 0.41 -38.24 -20.17
CA LEU A 8 0.70 -36.87 -19.66
C LEU A 8 -0.39 -35.88 -20.10
N LYS A 9 -0.74 -35.84 -21.40
CA LYS A 9 -1.79 -34.94 -21.90
C LYS A 9 -3.14 -35.13 -21.20
N LYS A 10 -3.51 -36.38 -20.89
CA LYS A 10 -4.74 -36.64 -20.13
C LYS A 10 -4.67 -36.19 -18.67
N LYS A 11 -3.48 -36.15 -18.09
CA LYS A 11 -3.27 -35.69 -16.74
C LYS A 11 -3.34 -34.17 -16.65
N ASP A 12 -2.78 -33.49 -17.63
CA ASP A 12 -2.82 -32.02 -17.74
C ASP A 12 -4.26 -31.51 -18.00
N GLU A 13 -5.02 -32.13 -18.92
CA GLU A 13 -6.43 -31.81 -19.16
C GLU A 13 -7.33 -32.06 -17.91
N LYS A 14 -6.95 -32.99 -17.07
CA LYS A 14 -7.69 -33.26 -15.82
C LYS A 14 -7.37 -32.23 -14.74
N LEU A 15 -6.10 -31.80 -14.67
CA LEU A 15 -5.69 -30.73 -13.75
C LEU A 15 -6.34 -29.38 -14.12
N GLU A 16 -6.39 -29.03 -15.41
CA GLU A 16 -7.06 -27.79 -15.85
C GLU A 16 -8.56 -27.78 -15.52
N LYS A 17 -9.24 -28.94 -15.67
CA LYS A 17 -10.67 -29.05 -15.32
C LYS A 17 -10.92 -28.99 -13.81
N ASP A 18 -9.98 -29.46 -12.99
CA ASP A 18 -10.10 -29.40 -11.53
C ASP A 18 -9.80 -28.00 -11.02
N ILE A 19 -8.90 -27.23 -11.68
CA ILE A 19 -8.63 -25.80 -11.38
C ILE A 19 -9.85 -24.93 -11.74
N ASP A 20 -10.43 -25.11 -12.94
CA ASP A 20 -11.60 -24.35 -13.39
C ASP A 20 -12.85 -24.59 -12.50
N LYS A 21 -12.90 -25.77 -11.87
CA LYS A 21 -13.98 -26.13 -10.95
C LYS A 21 -13.81 -25.56 -9.54
N THR A 22 -12.56 -25.37 -9.10
CA THR A 22 -12.25 -24.70 -7.83
C THR A 22 -12.44 -23.18 -7.96
N GLU A 23 -11.98 -22.56 -9.05
CA GLU A 23 -12.19 -21.11 -9.29
C GLU A 23 -13.67 -20.74 -9.40
N LYS A 24 -14.50 -21.58 -10.03
CA LYS A 24 -15.96 -21.35 -10.07
C LYS A 24 -16.64 -21.50 -8.72
N LYS A 25 -16.15 -22.40 -7.88
CA LYS A 25 -16.70 -22.60 -6.52
C LYS A 25 -16.34 -21.45 -5.58
N ASP A 26 -15.12 -20.90 -5.73
CA ASP A 26 -14.68 -19.76 -4.92
C ASP A 26 -15.36 -18.46 -5.37
N ALA A 27 -15.67 -18.31 -6.67
CA ALA A 27 -16.45 -17.18 -7.19
C ALA A 27 -17.91 -17.19 -6.69
N GLU A 28 -18.54 -18.36 -6.66
CA GLU A 28 -19.93 -18.52 -6.22
C GLU A 28 -20.09 -18.33 -4.69
N THR A 29 -19.02 -18.60 -3.90
CA THR A 29 -19.00 -18.34 -2.45
C THR A 29 -18.79 -16.87 -2.12
N VAL A 30 -18.13 -16.10 -3.00
CA VAL A 30 -17.90 -14.66 -2.81
C VAL A 30 -19.15 -13.84 -3.17
N GLU A 31 -19.92 -14.25 -4.21
CA GLU A 31 -21.18 -13.59 -4.58
C GLU A 31 -22.30 -13.85 -3.55
N ALA A 32 -22.35 -15.02 -2.94
CA ALA A 32 -23.34 -15.33 -1.91
C ALA A 32 -23.14 -14.59 -0.57
N GLN A 33 -21.99 -13.95 -0.35
CA GLN A 33 -21.69 -13.14 0.84
C GLN A 33 -21.84 -11.63 0.64
N ALA A 34 -22.04 -11.16 -0.60
CA ALA A 34 -22.17 -9.73 -0.92
C ALA A 34 -23.62 -9.21 -0.78
N ASP A 35 -24.63 -10.08 -0.81
CA ASP A 35 -26.06 -9.67 -0.83
C ASP A 35 -26.70 -9.52 0.57
N ASN A 36 -25.92 -9.58 1.66
CA ASN A 36 -26.48 -9.52 3.03
C ASN A 36 -25.92 -8.37 3.89
N ALA A 37 -25.42 -7.30 3.30
CA ALA A 37 -24.81 -6.18 4.03
C ALA A 37 -25.41 -4.80 3.71
N ASP A 38 -26.71 -4.72 3.32
CA ASP A 38 -27.36 -3.43 3.14
C ASP A 38 -28.81 -3.47 3.65
N ALA A 39 -28.98 -3.29 4.97
CA ALA A 39 -30.25 -2.88 5.57
C ALA A 39 -30.00 -2.20 6.91
N ASP A 40 -30.23 -0.89 6.87
CA ASP A 40 -30.86 -0.08 7.90
C ASP A 40 -30.03 0.43 9.08
N ASN A 41 -29.60 1.67 8.92
CA ASN A 41 -29.37 2.58 10.05
C ASN A 41 -30.03 3.94 9.79
N THR A 42 -31.32 4.04 10.09
CA THR A 42 -31.99 5.35 10.29
C THR A 42 -32.32 5.50 11.76
N ALA A 43 -31.50 6.30 12.44
CA ALA A 43 -31.86 6.84 13.74
C ALA A 43 -32.90 7.94 13.57
N SER A 44 -34.05 7.84 14.25
CA SER A 44 -34.92 8.97 14.51
C SER A 44 -35.20 9.06 16.00
N ASP A 45 -34.81 10.21 16.56
CA ASP A 45 -35.26 10.73 17.85
C ASP A 45 -36.77 10.76 17.96
N ALA A 46 -37.30 10.33 19.10
CA ALA A 46 -38.56 10.83 19.64
C ALA A 46 -38.58 10.63 21.17
N GLU A 47 -38.76 11.76 21.84
CA GLU A 47 -38.89 11.90 23.28
C GLU A 47 -40.19 11.30 23.86
N ALA A 48 -40.07 10.86 25.10
CA ALA A 48 -40.94 10.98 26.24
C ALA A 48 -42.43 10.60 26.16
N ALA A 49 -42.79 9.58 26.91
CA ALA A 49 -43.92 9.66 27.86
C ALA A 49 -43.77 8.52 28.86
N GLY A 50 -43.79 8.92 30.13
CA GLY A 50 -43.75 7.99 31.26
C GLY A 50 -45.04 7.21 31.37
N ASP A 51 -44.90 5.98 31.78
CA ASP A 51 -46.00 5.33 32.53
C ASP A 51 -45.37 4.32 33.53
N THR A 52 -45.78 4.59 34.77
CA THR A 52 -45.45 3.84 35.97
C THR A 52 -46.23 2.52 35.98
N TYR A 53 -45.57 1.41 35.80
CA TYR A 53 -46.09 0.10 36.20
C TYR A 53 -45.15 -0.65 37.17
N ASN A 54 -45.55 -0.48 38.40
CA ASN A 54 -45.58 -1.41 39.53
C ASN A 54 -44.67 -2.65 39.48
N ASP A 55 -43.65 -2.50 40.32
CA ASP A 55 -42.81 -3.56 40.85
C ASP A 55 -43.66 -4.74 41.38
N LYS A 56 -43.53 -5.86 40.67
CA LYS A 56 -43.73 -7.20 41.30
C LYS A 56 -42.47 -8.01 41.05
N SER A 57 -41.68 -8.03 42.09
CA SER A 57 -40.58 -8.96 42.27
C SER A 57 -41.03 -10.40 42.05
N ASP A 58 -41.00 -10.87 40.80
CA ASP A 58 -41.01 -12.28 40.49
C ASP A 58 -39.56 -12.80 40.57
N ASN A 59 -39.23 -13.31 41.73
CA ASN A 59 -38.04 -14.11 41.99
C ASN A 59 -38.16 -15.43 41.21
N LYS A 60 -38.19 -15.36 39.86
CA LYS A 60 -38.02 -16.52 39.00
C LYS A 60 -36.59 -16.98 39.16
N LYS A 61 -36.41 -18.14 39.83
CA LYS A 61 -35.18 -18.90 39.80
C LYS A 61 -34.77 -19.00 38.35
N LYS A 62 -33.70 -18.25 37.93
CA LYS A 62 -33.14 -18.34 36.58
C LYS A 62 -32.89 -19.83 36.28
N ASP A 63 -33.50 -20.29 35.21
CA ASP A 63 -33.26 -21.65 34.73
C ASP A 63 -31.74 -21.78 34.46
N PRO A 64 -31.09 -22.85 34.92
CA PRO A 64 -29.67 -23.07 34.62
C PRO A 64 -29.35 -23.01 33.10
N ARG A 65 -30.37 -23.21 32.26
CA ARG A 65 -30.25 -23.05 30.82
C ARG A 65 -30.08 -21.60 30.37
N ASP A 66 -30.76 -20.65 31.04
CA ASP A 66 -30.67 -19.24 30.73
C ASP A 66 -29.25 -18.72 31.03
N ALA A 67 -28.65 -19.19 32.10
CA ALA A 67 -27.26 -18.83 32.44
C ALA A 67 -26.26 -19.34 31.40
N VAL A 68 -26.45 -20.54 30.85
CA VAL A 68 -25.62 -21.09 29.79
C VAL A 68 -25.82 -20.35 28.46
N ILE A 69 -27.05 -19.93 28.16
CA ILE A 69 -27.37 -19.13 26.98
C ILE A 69 -26.68 -17.77 27.06
N ASP A 70 -26.76 -17.09 28.21
CA ASP A 70 -26.10 -15.81 28.44
C ASP A 70 -24.56 -15.93 28.28
N GLU A 71 -23.97 -16.99 28.86
CA GLU A 71 -22.53 -17.23 28.72
C GLU A 71 -22.11 -17.50 27.26
N LEU A 72 -22.92 -18.30 26.53
CA LEU A 72 -22.64 -18.59 25.12
C LEU A 72 -22.79 -17.33 24.25
N GLN A 73 -23.82 -16.51 24.53
CA GLN A 73 -24.00 -15.23 23.81
C GLN A 73 -22.84 -14.27 24.05
N ASP A 74 -22.37 -14.16 25.29
CA ASP A 74 -21.21 -13.32 25.62
C ASP A 74 -19.93 -13.85 24.95
N ARG A 75 -19.77 -15.15 24.89
CA ARG A 75 -18.66 -15.79 24.18
C ARG A 75 -18.70 -15.51 22.69
N VAL A 76 -19.88 -15.63 22.06
CA VAL A 76 -20.08 -15.31 20.63
C VAL A 76 -19.79 -13.84 20.37
N LYS A 77 -20.34 -12.91 21.16
CA LYS A 77 -20.08 -11.47 21.02
C LYS A 77 -18.58 -11.16 21.10
N ARG A 78 -17.88 -11.77 22.06
CA ARG A 78 -16.43 -11.60 22.20
C ARG A 78 -15.68 -12.13 20.98
N GLN A 79 -16.04 -13.34 20.51
CA GLN A 79 -15.40 -13.92 19.32
C GLN A 79 -15.65 -13.08 18.05
N MET A 80 -16.86 -12.53 17.91
CA MET A 80 -17.16 -11.62 16.78
C MET A 80 -16.30 -10.35 16.84
N ALA A 81 -16.17 -9.75 18.02
CA ALA A 81 -15.31 -8.57 18.20
C ALA A 81 -13.82 -8.88 17.94
N GLU A 82 -13.34 -10.04 18.38
CA GLU A 82 -11.97 -10.49 18.11
C GLU A 82 -11.76 -10.76 16.62
N PHE A 83 -12.74 -11.34 15.93
CA PHE A 83 -12.69 -11.60 14.49
C PHE A 83 -12.68 -10.30 13.68
N ASP A 84 -13.52 -9.31 14.04
CA ASP A 84 -13.52 -8.00 13.40
C ASP A 84 -12.19 -7.27 13.57
N ASN A 85 -11.61 -7.33 14.77
CA ASN A 85 -10.29 -6.76 15.03
C ASN A 85 -9.20 -7.47 14.23
N TYR A 86 -9.25 -8.80 14.15
CA TYR A 86 -8.34 -9.60 13.35
C TYR A 86 -8.44 -9.24 11.86
N ARG A 87 -9.66 -9.16 11.31
CA ARG A 87 -9.91 -8.79 9.92
C ARG A 87 -9.32 -7.41 9.60
N LYS A 88 -9.64 -6.40 10.42
CA LYS A 88 -9.11 -5.04 10.24
C LYS A 88 -7.57 -5.00 10.28
N ARG A 89 -6.97 -5.79 11.17
CA ARG A 89 -5.51 -5.90 11.24
C ARG A 89 -4.94 -6.58 10.00
N THR A 90 -5.51 -7.69 9.58
CA THR A 90 -5.06 -8.44 8.39
C THR A 90 -5.18 -7.62 7.11
N ASP A 91 -6.25 -6.84 6.95
CA ASP A 91 -6.43 -5.97 5.80
C ASP A 91 -5.36 -4.86 5.77
N LYS A 92 -5.02 -4.28 6.93
CA LYS A 92 -3.90 -3.32 7.04
C LYS A 92 -2.55 -3.97 6.73
N GLU A 93 -2.30 -5.18 7.24
CA GLU A 93 -1.07 -5.92 6.98
C GLU A 93 -0.91 -6.26 5.48
N LYS A 94 -2.00 -6.66 4.82
CA LYS A 94 -2.00 -6.92 3.37
C LYS A 94 -1.68 -5.65 2.56
N SER A 95 -2.31 -4.52 2.91
CA SER A 95 -2.03 -3.23 2.27
C SER A 95 -0.57 -2.82 2.46
N ALA A 96 -0.05 -2.92 3.68
CA ALA A 96 1.35 -2.60 3.97
C ALA A 96 2.34 -3.50 3.23
N MET A 97 2.04 -4.81 3.10
CA MET A 97 2.88 -5.73 2.33
C MET A 97 2.88 -5.39 0.83
N PHE A 98 1.74 -4.98 0.28
CA PHE A 98 1.66 -4.53 -1.11
C PHE A 98 2.49 -3.25 -1.33
N GLU A 99 2.37 -2.28 -0.45
CA GLU A 99 3.13 -1.02 -0.50
C GLU A 99 4.64 -1.27 -0.37
N MET A 100 5.04 -2.16 0.53
CA MET A 100 6.44 -2.56 0.69
C MET A 100 6.98 -3.22 -0.58
N GLY A 101 6.22 -4.13 -1.19
CA GLY A 101 6.61 -4.77 -2.45
C GLY A 101 6.75 -3.78 -3.60
N ALA A 102 5.81 -2.83 -3.73
CA ALA A 102 5.89 -1.76 -4.72
C ALA A 102 7.12 -0.86 -4.49
N SER A 103 7.36 -0.46 -3.25
CA SER A 103 8.53 0.33 -2.85
C SER A 103 9.86 -0.35 -3.22
N ASP A 104 9.97 -1.67 -2.99
CA ASP A 104 11.17 -2.44 -3.33
C ASP A 104 11.42 -2.49 -4.85
N VAL A 105 10.36 -2.61 -5.66
CA VAL A 105 10.48 -2.58 -7.13
C VAL A 105 10.92 -1.20 -7.59
N ILE A 106 10.28 -0.14 -7.09
CA ILE A 106 10.63 1.25 -7.42
C ILE A 106 12.08 1.52 -7.05
N LYS A 107 12.51 1.16 -5.85
CA LYS A 107 13.90 1.33 -5.38
C LYS A 107 14.92 0.69 -6.32
N LYS A 108 14.60 -0.46 -6.92
CA LYS A 108 15.46 -1.12 -7.92
C LYS A 108 15.42 -0.45 -9.29
N LEU A 109 14.38 0.30 -9.60
CA LEU A 109 14.24 1.06 -10.84
C LEU A 109 15.01 2.39 -10.80
N LEU A 110 15.10 3.04 -9.63
CA LEU A 110 15.76 4.35 -9.48
C LEU A 110 17.17 4.43 -10.06
N PRO A 111 18.06 3.43 -9.94
CA PRO A 111 19.38 3.48 -10.56
C PRO A 111 19.36 3.62 -12.10
N ILE A 112 18.29 3.18 -12.76
CA ILE A 112 18.12 3.37 -14.20
C ILE A 112 17.85 4.84 -14.49
N VAL A 113 16.99 5.47 -13.69
CA VAL A 113 16.69 6.92 -13.77
C VAL A 113 17.96 7.74 -13.54
N ASP A 114 18.75 7.40 -12.51
CA ASP A 114 20.02 8.06 -12.21
C ASP A 114 21.02 7.96 -13.37
N ASN A 115 21.06 6.80 -14.04
CA ASN A 115 21.90 6.61 -15.22
C ASN A 115 21.47 7.49 -16.39
N PHE A 116 20.16 7.70 -16.61
CA PHE A 116 19.67 8.65 -17.60
C PHE A 116 20.10 10.08 -17.25
N GLU A 117 19.90 10.51 -16.02
CA GLU A 117 20.29 11.86 -15.57
C GLU A 117 21.80 12.09 -15.70
N ARG A 118 22.60 11.11 -15.30
CA ARG A 118 24.04 11.17 -15.46
C ARG A 118 24.46 11.22 -16.93
N GLY A 119 23.79 10.47 -17.80
CA GLY A 119 24.01 10.53 -19.23
C GLY A 119 23.72 11.91 -19.80
N PHE A 120 22.58 12.52 -19.43
CA PHE A 120 22.22 13.87 -19.88
C PHE A 120 23.14 14.97 -19.34
N LYS A 121 23.72 14.79 -18.15
CA LYS A 121 24.74 15.72 -17.62
C LYS A 121 26.07 15.60 -18.35
N ALA A 122 26.40 14.46 -18.95
CA ALA A 122 27.66 14.19 -19.61
C ALA A 122 27.71 14.60 -21.08
N ILE A 123 26.57 14.75 -21.76
CA ILE A 123 26.51 15.13 -23.18
C ILE A 123 26.63 16.63 -23.37
N THR A 124 27.29 17.05 -24.48
CA THR A 124 27.41 18.44 -24.86
C THR A 124 26.09 19.03 -25.39
N ASP A 125 25.97 20.35 -25.41
CA ASP A 125 24.73 21.00 -25.90
C ASP A 125 24.45 20.69 -27.37
N GLU A 126 25.50 20.49 -28.18
CA GLU A 126 25.37 20.08 -29.59
C GLU A 126 24.82 18.66 -29.71
N GLU A 127 25.25 17.73 -28.85
CA GLU A 127 24.80 16.36 -28.83
C GLU A 127 23.34 16.24 -28.33
N LYS A 128 22.87 17.14 -27.49
CA LYS A 128 21.46 17.17 -27.03
C LYS A 128 20.49 17.36 -28.19
N GLU A 129 20.92 18.06 -29.26
CA GLU A 129 20.07 18.29 -30.42
C GLU A 129 19.97 17.09 -31.38
N THR A 130 20.75 16.05 -31.17
CA THR A 130 20.71 14.85 -32.00
C THR A 130 19.36 14.10 -31.84
N PRO A 131 18.88 13.45 -32.94
CA PRO A 131 17.63 12.64 -32.87
C PRO A 131 17.68 11.56 -31.79
N PHE A 132 18.85 10.99 -31.53
CA PHE A 132 19.03 9.96 -30.49
C PHE A 132 18.84 10.56 -29.09
N ALA A 133 19.49 11.69 -28.76
CA ALA A 133 19.37 12.34 -27.46
C ALA A 133 17.92 12.80 -27.22
N LYS A 134 17.24 13.35 -28.21
CA LYS A 134 15.82 13.70 -28.15
C LYS A 134 14.93 12.48 -27.90
N GLY A 135 15.22 11.34 -28.54
CA GLY A 135 14.52 10.09 -28.28
C GLY A 135 14.70 9.60 -26.84
N MET A 136 15.92 9.66 -26.30
CA MET A 136 16.21 9.27 -24.92
C MET A 136 15.56 10.23 -23.90
N ASP A 137 15.51 11.53 -24.19
CA ASP A 137 14.81 12.52 -23.35
C ASP A 137 13.30 12.22 -23.29
N MET A 138 12.69 11.81 -24.40
CA MET A 138 11.29 11.38 -24.41
C MET A 138 11.07 10.15 -23.53
N VAL A 139 11.95 9.14 -23.58
CA VAL A 139 11.88 7.95 -22.73
C VAL A 139 12.03 8.34 -21.25
N TYR A 140 12.99 9.22 -20.94
CA TYR A 140 13.17 9.72 -19.57
C TYR A 140 11.91 10.42 -19.05
N LYS A 141 11.35 11.37 -19.83
CA LYS A 141 10.12 12.08 -19.47
C LYS A 141 8.94 11.14 -19.28
N GLN A 142 8.82 10.13 -20.12
CA GLN A 142 7.78 9.11 -19.99
C GLN A 142 7.97 8.29 -18.71
N THR A 143 9.21 7.95 -18.37
CA THR A 143 9.54 7.23 -17.14
C THR A 143 9.21 8.07 -15.91
N MET A 144 9.57 9.36 -15.91
CA MET A 144 9.23 10.28 -14.82
C MET A 144 7.73 10.43 -14.64
N LYS A 145 6.99 10.56 -15.74
CA LYS A 145 5.53 10.61 -15.68
C LYS A 145 4.92 9.32 -15.12
N MET A 146 5.45 8.16 -15.52
CA MET A 146 5.01 6.88 -14.96
C MET A 146 5.26 6.80 -13.45
N LEU A 147 6.39 7.29 -12.96
CA LEU A 147 6.68 7.35 -11.53
C LEU A 147 5.71 8.29 -10.80
N GLU A 148 5.39 9.45 -11.39
CA GLU A 148 4.40 10.38 -10.86
C GLU A 148 3.00 9.76 -10.80
N ASP A 149 2.57 9.07 -11.84
CA ASP A 149 1.30 8.33 -11.90
C ASP A 149 1.22 7.22 -10.83
N LEU A 150 2.36 6.68 -10.41
CA LEU A 150 2.50 5.73 -9.30
C LEU A 150 2.62 6.40 -7.92
N GLU A 151 2.40 7.72 -7.82
CA GLU A 151 2.54 8.49 -6.57
C GLU A 151 3.98 8.51 -6.02
N VAL A 152 4.98 8.36 -6.90
CA VAL A 152 6.39 8.54 -6.57
C VAL A 152 6.80 9.98 -6.88
N LYS A 153 7.34 10.69 -5.89
CA LYS A 153 7.75 12.10 -6.02
C LYS A 153 9.24 12.24 -5.73
N ALA A 154 9.90 13.05 -6.52
CA ALA A 154 11.28 13.44 -6.23
C ALA A 154 11.30 14.40 -5.01
N ILE A 155 12.30 14.23 -4.16
CA ILE A 155 12.55 15.13 -3.03
C ILE A 155 13.31 16.34 -3.56
N GLU A 156 12.79 17.53 -3.35
CA GLU A 156 13.51 18.77 -3.66
C GLU A 156 14.51 19.04 -2.54
N ALA A 157 15.79 19.05 -2.85
CA ALA A 157 16.84 19.23 -1.86
C ALA A 157 17.65 20.49 -2.06
N VAL A 158 18.01 20.83 -3.30
CA VAL A 158 18.95 21.92 -3.61
C VAL A 158 18.38 23.28 -3.20
N GLY A 159 19.17 24.05 -2.45
CA GLY A 159 18.76 25.36 -1.95
C GLY A 159 17.87 25.34 -0.71
N LEU A 160 17.53 24.17 -0.21
CA LEU A 160 16.75 24.02 1.03
C LEU A 160 17.65 23.67 2.22
N GLU A 161 17.12 23.85 3.42
CA GLU A 161 17.78 23.45 4.65
C GLU A 161 17.89 21.92 4.72
N PHE A 162 19.02 21.43 5.22
CA PHE A 162 19.25 20.01 5.38
C PHE A 162 18.26 19.38 6.39
N ASN A 163 17.55 18.37 5.96
CA ASN A 163 16.63 17.61 6.79
C ASN A 163 17.09 16.13 6.84
N PRO A 164 17.50 15.61 8.01
CA PRO A 164 17.94 14.23 8.16
C PRO A 164 16.91 13.17 7.78
N ASP A 165 15.61 13.51 7.85
CA ASP A 165 14.52 12.56 7.57
C ASP A 165 14.42 12.21 6.07
N VAL A 166 14.91 13.10 5.19
CA VAL A 166 14.77 12.95 3.73
C VAL A 166 16.10 13.11 2.98
N HIS A 167 17.13 13.69 3.63
CA HIS A 167 18.44 13.94 3.04
C HIS A 167 19.53 13.11 3.73
N ASN A 168 20.54 12.72 2.95
CA ASN A 168 21.75 12.08 3.43
C ASN A 168 22.97 12.93 3.01
N ALA A 169 23.57 13.65 3.95
CA ALA A 169 24.76 14.46 3.69
C ALA A 169 26.00 13.55 3.54
N VAL A 170 26.55 13.51 2.32
CA VAL A 170 27.76 12.73 2.00
C VAL A 170 29.01 13.58 1.95
N MET A 171 28.85 14.89 1.75
CA MET A 171 29.95 15.86 1.71
C MET A 171 29.54 17.17 2.36
N HIS A 172 30.52 17.84 2.95
CA HIS A 172 30.41 19.21 3.42
C HIS A 172 31.34 20.11 2.61
N VAL A 173 30.95 21.38 2.46
CA VAL A 173 31.76 22.40 1.81
C VAL A 173 31.66 23.69 2.61
N GLU A 174 32.78 24.38 2.76
CA GLU A 174 32.81 25.76 3.27
C GLU A 174 32.42 26.68 2.13
N ASP A 175 31.25 27.30 2.19
CA ASP A 175 30.75 28.21 1.18
C ASP A 175 30.06 29.39 1.87
N ASP A 176 30.80 30.50 1.96
CA ASP A 176 30.32 31.73 2.59
C ASP A 176 29.17 32.42 1.83
N SER A 177 28.85 31.97 0.59
CA SER A 177 27.79 32.54 -0.23
C SER A 177 26.41 31.97 0.09
N VAL A 178 26.34 30.84 0.76
CA VAL A 178 25.10 30.17 1.19
C VAL A 178 25.10 30.04 2.71
N GLY A 179 23.90 30.04 3.31
CA GLY A 179 23.78 29.87 4.75
C GLY A 179 24.25 28.50 5.24
N GLU A 180 24.65 28.46 6.50
CA GLU A 180 25.03 27.20 7.18
C GLU A 180 23.88 26.18 7.14
N GLY A 181 24.18 24.93 6.84
CA GLY A 181 23.17 23.85 6.78
C GLY A 181 22.34 23.81 5.50
N ILE A 182 22.63 24.64 4.50
CA ILE A 182 21.92 24.63 3.22
C ILE A 182 22.51 23.59 2.26
N VAL A 183 21.63 22.88 1.54
CA VAL A 183 22.02 21.92 0.49
C VAL A 183 22.50 22.69 -0.74
N VAL A 184 23.79 22.54 -1.07
CA VAL A 184 24.42 23.19 -2.21
C VAL A 184 24.25 22.38 -3.49
N GLU A 185 24.40 21.07 -3.38
CA GLU A 185 24.37 20.19 -4.55
C GLU A 185 23.73 18.85 -4.19
N GLU A 186 23.02 18.25 -5.15
CA GLU A 186 22.44 16.93 -5.06
C GLU A 186 23.13 16.00 -6.06
N PHE A 187 23.75 14.94 -5.53
CA PHE A 187 24.46 13.91 -6.33
C PHE A 187 23.49 12.87 -6.86
N GLU A 188 22.57 12.41 -5.98
CA GLU A 188 21.51 11.47 -6.33
C GLU A 188 20.19 11.97 -5.76
N LYS A 189 19.15 11.99 -6.58
CA LYS A 189 17.82 12.44 -6.16
C LYS A 189 17.17 11.43 -5.21
N GLY A 190 16.63 11.94 -4.13
CA GLY A 190 15.75 11.20 -3.25
C GLY A 190 14.35 11.04 -3.83
N TYR A 191 13.64 10.01 -3.39
CA TYR A 191 12.27 9.77 -3.81
C TYR A 191 11.42 9.31 -2.65
N THR A 192 10.18 9.79 -2.64
CA THR A 192 9.12 9.32 -1.73
C THR A 192 8.07 8.55 -2.53
N TYR A 193 7.49 7.53 -1.94
CA TYR A 193 6.33 6.81 -2.44
C TYR A 193 5.19 7.04 -1.46
N ARG A 194 4.16 7.77 -1.90
CA ARG A 194 3.13 8.27 -1.00
C ARG A 194 3.78 9.07 0.15
N ASP A 195 3.62 8.60 1.40
CA ASP A 195 4.15 9.24 2.61
C ASP A 195 5.46 8.60 3.12
N THR A 196 6.02 7.63 2.39
CA THR A 196 7.21 6.87 2.82
C THR A 196 8.42 7.24 1.96
N VAL A 197 9.55 7.55 2.59
CA VAL A 197 10.82 7.76 1.90
C VAL A 197 11.36 6.43 1.40
N ILE A 198 11.49 6.27 0.07
CA ILE A 198 12.10 5.10 -0.56
C ILE A 198 13.62 5.22 -0.54
N ARG A 199 14.12 6.42 -0.86
CA ARG A 199 15.55 6.74 -0.93
C ARG A 199 15.76 8.20 -0.56
N HIS A 200 16.69 8.45 0.36
CA HIS A 200 17.10 9.79 0.74
C HIS A 200 17.90 10.44 -0.40
N SER A 201 17.78 11.75 -0.58
CA SER A 201 18.66 12.50 -1.49
C SER A 201 20.09 12.50 -0.96
N MET A 202 21.06 12.13 -1.81
CA MET A 202 22.48 12.26 -1.47
C MET A 202 22.94 13.67 -1.76
N VAL A 203 23.26 14.41 -0.72
CA VAL A 203 23.50 15.86 -0.82
C VAL A 203 24.84 16.30 -0.28
N LYS A 204 25.27 17.46 -0.76
CA LYS A 204 26.39 18.24 -0.27
C LYS A 204 25.83 19.46 0.46
N VAL A 205 26.28 19.66 1.68
CA VAL A 205 25.76 20.71 2.59
C VAL A 205 26.83 21.76 2.85
N ALA A 206 26.44 23.04 2.85
CA ALA A 206 27.29 24.15 3.30
C ALA A 206 27.45 24.11 4.82
N ASN A 207 28.65 24.41 5.29
CA ASN A 207 29.01 24.36 6.71
C ASN A 207 29.50 25.73 7.16
#